data_edd8f1f5295413b9b2d0693576066801
#
_entry.id   edd8f1f5295413b9b2d0693576066801
#
_cell.length_a   1.000
_cell.length_b   1.000
_cell.length_c   1.000
_cell.angle_alpha   90.00
_cell.angle_beta   90.00
_cell.angle_gamma   90.00
#
_symmetry.space_group_name_H-M   'P 1'
#
loop_
_entity.id
_entity.type
_entity.pdbx_description
1 polymer ?
#
loop_
_entity_poly.entity_id
_entity_poly.type
_entity_poly.pdbx_seq_one_letter_code
_entity_poly.pdbx_strand_id
1 'polypeptide(L)'
;MTKQLETLLIGGAGKTGRRVETRLRARGVPVRVASRSAETRFDWADESTWEPALGEARAVYITFYPDLAVPWAAERVGKLARLATERGAERLVLLSGRGEHQVWPAERAVREAGAAFTIVRCAFFCQNFSEGALVDGILQGELAFPAGDVREPFVDAEDIADVVAAALTDERHAGRIYDLTGPRLMSFGDAVTEISRLSGRSVRYTPVSGEAYREMLAPFLPAEQASFLVELFGMLLDGHNSLLTDGVERALGRKPRDFSEYARDAASVWR
;
A
#
# COMPACT_ATOMS: atom_id res chain seq x y z
N MET A 1 -3.11 29.85 -16.39
CA MET A 1 -3.34 28.39 -16.41
C MET A 1 -2.09 27.75 -15.86
N THR A 2 -2.11 27.23 -14.64
CA THR A 2 -1.01 26.47 -14.05
C THR A 2 -0.83 25.20 -14.90
N LYS A 3 0.35 25.02 -15.50
CA LYS A 3 0.69 23.82 -16.27
C LYS A 3 0.56 22.65 -15.30
N GLN A 4 -0.41 21.77 -15.52
CA GLN A 4 -0.58 20.58 -14.70
C GLN A 4 0.69 19.72 -14.84
N LEU A 5 1.25 19.32 -13.68
CA LEU A 5 2.46 18.51 -13.63
C LEU A 5 2.17 17.10 -14.13
N GLU A 6 2.97 16.61 -15.10
CA GLU A 6 2.89 15.20 -15.46
C GLU A 6 3.26 14.33 -14.25
N THR A 7 2.41 13.37 -13.93
CA THR A 7 2.58 12.48 -12.78
C THR A 7 2.93 11.07 -13.22
N LEU A 8 4.05 10.54 -12.72
CA LEU A 8 4.44 9.15 -12.90
C LEU A 8 3.96 8.31 -11.72
N LEU A 9 3.31 7.18 -12.01
CA LEU A 9 2.91 6.19 -11.02
C LEU A 9 3.75 4.92 -11.18
N ILE A 10 4.76 4.76 -10.33
CA ILE A 10 5.54 3.52 -10.25
C ILE A 10 4.73 2.48 -9.49
N GLY A 11 4.54 1.30 -10.11
CA GLY A 11 3.61 0.29 -9.60
C GLY A 11 2.14 0.67 -9.81
N GLY A 12 1.85 1.52 -10.79
CA GLY A 12 0.51 2.03 -11.05
C GLY A 12 -0.55 0.96 -11.38
N ALA A 13 -0.14 -0.24 -11.80
CA ALA A 13 -1.05 -1.39 -12.00
C ALA A 13 -1.46 -2.10 -10.68
N GLY A 14 -0.83 -1.76 -9.55
CA GLY A 14 -1.11 -2.36 -8.25
C GLY A 14 -2.39 -1.85 -7.58
N LYS A 15 -2.71 -2.40 -6.40
CA LYS A 15 -3.92 -2.07 -5.61
C LYS A 15 -4.13 -0.57 -5.41
N THR A 16 -3.10 0.14 -4.98
CA THR A 16 -3.17 1.59 -4.74
C THR A 16 -2.99 2.37 -6.03
N GLY A 17 -2.04 1.96 -6.88
CA GLY A 17 -1.67 2.69 -8.09
C GLY A 17 -2.83 2.90 -9.06
N ARG A 18 -3.63 1.86 -9.37
CA ARG A 18 -4.79 1.99 -10.26
C ARG A 18 -5.88 2.92 -9.69
N ARG A 19 -6.02 2.96 -8.36
CA ARG A 19 -6.95 3.87 -7.68
C ARG A 19 -6.45 5.31 -7.74
N VAL A 20 -5.16 5.52 -7.52
CA VAL A 20 -4.52 6.84 -7.67
C VAL A 20 -4.65 7.34 -9.11
N GLU A 21 -4.39 6.49 -10.10
CA GLU A 21 -4.59 6.81 -11.51
C GLU A 21 -6.01 7.31 -11.78
N THR A 22 -7.02 6.58 -11.31
CA THR A 22 -8.43 6.94 -11.48
C THR A 22 -8.71 8.35 -10.91
N ARG A 23 -8.21 8.66 -9.69
CA ARG A 23 -8.39 9.97 -9.04
C ARG A 23 -7.72 11.10 -9.80
N LEU A 24 -6.50 10.87 -10.25
CA LEU A 24 -5.75 11.89 -10.98
C LEU A 24 -6.37 12.19 -12.35
N ARG A 25 -6.75 11.14 -13.08
CA ARG A 25 -7.43 11.30 -14.38
C ARG A 25 -8.78 12.02 -14.23
N ALA A 26 -9.55 11.72 -13.19
CA ALA A 26 -10.80 12.43 -12.90
C ALA A 26 -10.60 13.92 -12.59
N ARG A 27 -9.40 14.31 -12.12
CA ARG A 27 -8.99 15.71 -11.90
C ARG A 27 -8.34 16.35 -13.13
N GLY A 28 -8.28 15.65 -14.27
CA GLY A 28 -7.63 16.11 -15.49
C GLY A 28 -6.10 16.15 -15.43
N VAL A 29 -5.46 15.51 -14.42
CA VAL A 29 -4.01 15.46 -14.28
C VAL A 29 -3.43 14.48 -15.29
N PRO A 30 -2.40 14.85 -16.07
CA PRO A 30 -1.70 13.92 -16.95
C PRO A 30 -1.00 12.84 -16.14
N VAL A 31 -1.31 11.58 -16.44
CA VAL A 31 -0.77 10.42 -15.70
C VAL A 31 -0.11 9.44 -16.65
N ARG A 32 1.09 9.03 -16.27
CA ARG A 32 1.81 7.91 -16.88
C ARG A 32 1.99 6.80 -15.86
N VAL A 33 1.55 5.60 -16.22
CA VAL A 33 1.66 4.39 -15.39
C VAL A 33 2.91 3.62 -15.79
N ALA A 34 3.77 3.32 -14.82
CA ALA A 34 4.97 2.53 -15.02
C ALA A 34 4.92 1.23 -14.22
N SER A 35 5.18 0.11 -14.88
CA SER A 35 5.29 -1.22 -14.30
C SER A 35 6.08 -2.14 -15.23
N ARG A 36 6.33 -3.38 -14.80
CA ARG A 36 7.00 -4.40 -15.63
C ARG A 36 6.23 -4.75 -16.92
N SER A 37 4.90 -4.59 -16.90
CA SER A 37 4.00 -4.95 -18.01
C SER A 37 3.28 -3.76 -18.64
N ALA A 38 3.50 -2.53 -18.16
CA ALA A 38 2.91 -1.33 -18.74
C ALA A 38 3.69 -0.88 -19.99
N GLU A 39 3.08 -0.01 -20.80
CA GLU A 39 3.74 0.65 -21.93
C GLU A 39 5.02 1.39 -21.49
N THR A 40 4.94 2.12 -20.38
CA THR A 40 6.14 2.64 -19.71
C THR A 40 6.72 1.55 -18.82
N ARG A 41 7.74 0.85 -19.33
CA ARG A 41 8.40 -0.21 -18.59
C ARG A 41 9.16 0.35 -17.40
N PHE A 42 8.96 -0.25 -16.23
CA PHE A 42 9.73 0.00 -15.01
C PHE A 42 9.91 -1.30 -14.23
N ASP A 43 11.15 -1.59 -13.86
CA ASP A 43 11.49 -2.75 -13.03
C ASP A 43 12.48 -2.33 -11.95
N TRP A 44 12.17 -2.63 -10.68
CA TRP A 44 13.08 -2.38 -9.55
C TRP A 44 14.39 -3.15 -9.66
N ALA A 45 14.40 -4.28 -10.34
CA ALA A 45 15.60 -5.09 -10.56
C ALA A 45 16.47 -4.62 -11.75
N ASP A 46 15.92 -3.76 -12.64
CA ASP A 46 16.58 -3.28 -13.86
C ASP A 46 16.65 -1.75 -13.88
N GLU A 47 17.77 -1.20 -13.37
CA GLU A 47 17.98 0.27 -13.28
C GLU A 47 17.95 0.95 -14.66
N SER A 48 18.24 0.23 -15.75
CA SER A 48 18.20 0.82 -17.10
C SER A 48 16.78 1.27 -17.52
N THR A 49 15.75 0.75 -16.86
CA THR A 49 14.34 1.12 -17.09
C THR A 49 13.92 2.40 -16.38
N TRP A 50 14.68 2.88 -15.40
CA TRP A 50 14.24 3.95 -14.51
C TRP A 50 14.23 5.31 -15.18
N GLU A 51 15.35 5.67 -15.80
CA GLU A 51 15.48 6.97 -16.46
C GLU A 51 14.48 7.17 -17.61
N PRO A 52 14.28 6.20 -18.52
CA PRO A 52 13.24 6.30 -19.52
C PRO A 52 11.84 6.40 -18.92
N ALA A 53 11.56 5.68 -17.81
CA ALA A 53 10.27 5.75 -17.15
C ALA A 53 10.03 7.11 -16.47
N LEU A 54 11.03 7.71 -15.86
CA LEU A 54 10.92 9.04 -15.25
C LEU A 54 10.61 10.12 -16.28
N GLY A 55 11.29 10.11 -17.44
CA GLY A 55 11.07 11.11 -18.49
C GLY A 55 11.10 12.55 -17.94
N GLU A 56 10.05 13.31 -18.16
CA GLU A 56 9.87 14.69 -17.67
C GLU A 56 8.83 14.78 -16.52
N ALA A 57 8.57 13.67 -15.81
CA ALA A 57 7.60 13.65 -14.73
C ALA A 57 7.99 14.65 -13.61
N ARG A 58 7.03 15.49 -13.23
CA ARG A 58 7.23 16.51 -12.19
C ARG A 58 6.73 16.04 -10.81
N ALA A 59 5.88 15.01 -10.79
CA ALA A 59 5.43 14.35 -9.57
C ALA A 59 5.56 12.83 -9.75
N VAL A 60 6.06 12.13 -8.71
CA VAL A 60 6.29 10.68 -8.77
C VAL A 60 5.66 10.03 -7.56
N TYR A 61 4.76 9.08 -7.81
CA TYR A 61 4.27 8.13 -6.81
C TYR A 61 5.15 6.89 -6.81
N ILE A 62 5.66 6.54 -5.66
CA ILE A 62 6.63 5.46 -5.48
C ILE A 62 5.99 4.35 -4.65
N THR A 63 5.80 3.17 -5.26
CA THR A 63 5.52 1.92 -4.55
C THR A 63 6.67 0.95 -4.81
N PHE A 64 7.02 0.14 -3.82
CA PHE A 64 8.12 -0.80 -3.94
C PHE A 64 7.62 -2.25 -4.03
N TYR A 65 8.31 -3.09 -4.79
CA TYR A 65 8.02 -4.51 -4.94
C TYR A 65 9.31 -5.32 -4.74
N PRO A 66 9.29 -6.45 -4.01
CA PRO A 66 8.08 -7.11 -3.46
C PRO A 66 7.51 -6.42 -2.23
N ASP A 67 8.36 -5.83 -1.37
CA ASP A 67 7.98 -5.13 -0.15
C ASP A 67 9.06 -4.11 0.24
N LEU A 68 8.67 -2.96 0.81
CA LEU A 68 9.59 -1.90 1.19
C LEU A 68 10.51 -2.30 2.37
N ALA A 69 10.13 -3.33 3.14
CA ALA A 69 10.90 -3.85 4.26
C ALA A 69 12.09 -4.75 3.84
N VAL A 70 12.21 -5.13 2.57
CA VAL A 70 13.36 -5.93 2.13
C VAL A 70 14.67 -5.14 2.24
N PRO A 71 15.81 -5.76 2.60
CA PRO A 71 17.05 -5.05 2.93
C PRO A 71 17.58 -4.12 1.83
N TRP A 72 17.35 -4.42 0.56
CA TRP A 72 17.84 -3.66 -0.59
C TRP A 72 16.88 -2.55 -1.04
N ALA A 73 15.69 -2.42 -0.45
CA ALA A 73 14.69 -1.42 -0.85
C ALA A 73 15.18 0.01 -0.63
N ALA A 74 15.81 0.28 0.50
CA ALA A 74 16.27 1.63 0.86
C ALA A 74 17.28 2.19 -0.16
N GLU A 75 18.23 1.37 -0.62
CA GLU A 75 19.20 1.76 -1.62
C GLU A 75 18.54 2.09 -2.95
N ARG A 76 17.66 1.20 -3.43
CA ARG A 76 16.96 1.36 -4.71
C ARG A 76 16.01 2.57 -4.70
N VAL A 77 15.22 2.71 -3.66
CA VAL A 77 14.32 3.86 -3.50
C VAL A 77 15.10 5.17 -3.43
N GLY A 78 16.23 5.18 -2.70
CA GLY A 78 17.08 6.36 -2.61
C GLY A 78 17.72 6.75 -3.94
N LYS A 79 18.23 5.78 -4.72
CA LYS A 79 18.74 6.02 -6.07
C LYS A 79 17.68 6.60 -6.98
N LEU A 80 16.48 5.99 -7.00
CA LEU A 80 15.37 6.44 -7.83
C LEU A 80 14.91 7.86 -7.44
N ALA A 81 14.79 8.14 -6.13
CA ALA A 81 14.33 9.44 -5.64
C ALA A 81 15.32 10.56 -6.04
N ARG A 82 16.62 10.32 -5.93
CA ARG A 82 17.64 11.28 -6.41
C ARG A 82 17.59 11.47 -7.92
N LEU A 83 17.55 10.38 -8.68
CA LEU A 83 17.45 10.45 -10.14
C LEU A 83 16.18 11.22 -10.58
N ALA A 84 15.05 10.98 -9.93
CA ALA A 84 13.81 11.72 -10.22
C ALA A 84 14.00 13.22 -9.96
N THR A 85 14.60 13.61 -8.84
CA THR A 85 14.87 15.00 -8.49
C THR A 85 15.85 15.66 -9.49
N GLU A 86 16.93 14.99 -9.86
CA GLU A 86 17.91 15.45 -10.86
C GLU A 86 17.27 15.69 -12.23
N ARG A 87 16.23 14.89 -12.56
CA ARG A 87 15.45 15.07 -13.79
C ARG A 87 14.30 16.07 -13.64
N GLY A 88 14.20 16.73 -12.52
CA GLY A 88 13.28 17.84 -12.29
C GLY A 88 11.95 17.45 -11.65
N ALA A 89 11.83 16.28 -11.03
CA ALA A 89 10.67 15.98 -10.20
C ALA A 89 10.62 16.96 -9.01
N GLU A 90 9.47 17.57 -8.82
CA GLU A 90 9.20 18.54 -7.75
C GLU A 90 8.56 17.87 -6.53
N ARG A 91 7.89 16.73 -6.74
CA ARG A 91 7.16 15.99 -5.70
C ARG A 91 7.43 14.50 -5.77
N LEU A 92 7.70 13.93 -4.60
CA LEU A 92 7.84 12.49 -4.38
C LEU A 92 6.83 12.06 -3.32
N VAL A 93 5.97 11.11 -3.64
CA VAL A 93 5.03 10.52 -2.68
C VAL A 93 5.36 9.04 -2.53
N LEU A 94 5.82 8.63 -1.35
CA LEU A 94 6.18 7.24 -1.06
C LEU A 94 5.04 6.55 -0.30
N LEU A 95 4.60 5.39 -0.82
CA LEU A 95 3.79 4.45 -0.06
C LEU A 95 4.70 3.65 0.90
N SER A 96 4.35 3.64 2.16
CA SER A 96 5.15 3.02 3.23
C SER A 96 4.27 2.20 4.18
N GLY A 97 4.89 1.34 4.96
CA GLY A 97 4.24 0.56 6.01
C GLY A 97 4.22 1.30 7.34
N ARG A 98 3.11 1.19 8.07
CA ARG A 98 2.98 1.74 9.41
C ARG A 98 3.56 0.76 10.44
N GLY A 99 4.38 1.26 11.36
CA GLY A 99 5.02 0.46 12.41
C GLY A 99 6.20 -0.40 11.95
N GLU A 100 6.59 -0.31 10.71
CA GLU A 100 7.69 -1.07 10.12
C GLU A 100 9.01 -0.31 10.21
N HIS A 101 9.86 -0.61 11.19
CA HIS A 101 11.14 0.07 11.34
C HIS A 101 12.09 -0.16 10.15
N GLN A 102 11.95 -1.28 9.45
CA GLN A 102 12.73 -1.66 8.29
C GLN A 102 12.54 -0.71 7.10
N VAL A 103 11.39 -0.02 6.99
CA VAL A 103 11.13 0.91 5.90
C VAL A 103 11.71 2.31 6.14
N TRP A 104 12.08 2.66 7.38
CA TRP A 104 12.59 4.00 7.71
C TRP A 104 13.82 4.45 6.93
N PRO A 105 14.80 3.58 6.60
CA PRO A 105 15.90 3.98 5.72
C PRO A 105 15.43 4.43 4.33
N ALA A 106 14.42 3.77 3.73
CA ALA A 106 13.84 4.16 2.46
C ALA A 106 13.09 5.51 2.55
N GLU A 107 12.31 5.71 3.62
CA GLU A 107 11.64 6.98 3.88
C GLU A 107 12.66 8.14 4.05
N ARG A 108 13.73 7.90 4.78
CA ARG A 108 14.82 8.87 4.95
C ARG A 108 15.43 9.23 3.60
N ALA A 109 15.72 8.23 2.77
CA ALA A 109 16.32 8.45 1.46
C ALA A 109 15.43 9.31 0.54
N VAL A 110 14.10 9.14 0.58
CA VAL A 110 13.16 10.00 -0.14
C VAL A 110 13.14 11.42 0.42
N ARG A 111 13.17 11.58 1.75
CA ARG A 111 13.18 12.90 2.42
C ARG A 111 14.44 13.71 2.09
N GLU A 112 15.54 13.03 1.87
CA GLU A 112 16.87 13.63 1.60
C GLU A 112 17.15 13.79 0.09
N ALA A 113 16.22 13.38 -0.78
CA ALA A 113 16.42 13.40 -2.23
C ALA A 113 16.38 14.81 -2.86
N GLY A 114 15.92 15.84 -2.14
CA GLY A 114 15.92 17.24 -2.58
C GLY A 114 14.63 17.76 -3.18
N ALA A 115 13.66 16.90 -3.51
CA ALA A 115 12.31 17.29 -3.91
C ALA A 115 11.37 17.40 -2.70
N ALA A 116 10.23 18.05 -2.85
CA ALA A 116 9.17 18.01 -1.84
C ALA A 116 8.65 16.58 -1.69
N PHE A 117 8.63 16.07 -0.45
CA PHE A 117 8.23 14.71 -0.18
C PHE A 117 6.90 14.63 0.57
N THR A 118 6.19 13.51 0.41
CA THR A 118 5.13 13.06 1.31
C THR A 118 5.30 11.56 1.55
N ILE A 119 5.26 11.13 2.80
CA ILE A 119 5.27 9.71 3.16
C ILE A 119 3.88 9.30 3.62
N VAL A 120 3.34 8.24 3.03
CA VAL A 120 2.02 7.69 3.34
C VAL A 120 2.21 6.31 3.95
N ARG A 121 2.24 6.24 5.28
CA ARG A 121 2.35 5.01 6.06
C ARG A 121 0.97 4.42 6.27
N CYS A 122 0.78 3.20 5.86
CA CYS A 122 -0.53 2.56 5.89
C CYS A 122 -0.58 1.41 6.88
N ALA A 123 -1.68 1.29 7.61
CA ALA A 123 -2.07 0.08 8.31
C ALA A 123 -2.41 -1.05 7.32
N PHE A 124 -2.74 -2.23 7.80
CA PHE A 124 -3.10 -3.37 6.95
C PHE A 124 -4.31 -3.02 6.06
N PHE A 125 -4.18 -3.29 4.74
CA PHE A 125 -5.20 -2.88 3.77
C PHE A 125 -6.46 -3.75 3.84
N CYS A 126 -7.63 -3.14 3.84
CA CYS A 126 -8.91 -3.84 3.63
C CYS A 126 -8.86 -4.70 2.37
N GLN A 127 -8.27 -4.21 1.27
CA GLN A 127 -8.19 -4.90 -0.01
C GLN A 127 -7.36 -6.19 -0.01
N ASN A 128 -6.64 -6.49 1.06
CA ASN A 128 -5.98 -7.78 1.18
C ASN A 128 -6.99 -8.94 1.29
N PHE A 129 -8.21 -8.65 1.76
CA PHE A 129 -9.30 -9.64 1.83
C PHE A 129 -10.03 -9.87 0.49
N SER A 130 -9.86 -9.01 -0.52
CA SER A 130 -10.55 -9.12 -1.81
C SER A 130 -9.64 -9.13 -3.04
N GLU A 131 -8.37 -8.72 -2.90
CA GLU A 131 -7.44 -8.50 -4.02
C GLU A 131 -6.04 -9.07 -3.73
N GLY A 132 -5.91 -10.02 -2.84
CA GLY A 132 -4.63 -10.58 -2.42
C GLY A 132 -4.71 -12.03 -1.98
N ALA A 133 -3.67 -12.48 -1.30
CA ALA A 133 -3.51 -13.87 -0.91
C ALA A 133 -4.60 -14.38 0.07
N LEU A 134 -5.33 -13.48 0.74
CA LEU A 134 -6.38 -13.89 1.68
C LEU A 134 -7.71 -14.26 0.98
N VAL A 135 -7.89 -13.88 -0.29
CA VAL A 135 -9.16 -14.05 -1.00
C VAL A 135 -9.50 -15.52 -1.22
N ASP A 136 -8.50 -16.34 -1.56
CA ASP A 136 -8.72 -17.76 -1.86
C ASP A 136 -9.24 -18.52 -0.64
N GLY A 137 -8.68 -18.27 0.54
CA GLY A 137 -9.18 -18.86 1.79
C GLY A 137 -10.63 -18.46 2.08
N ILE A 138 -10.98 -17.18 1.88
CA ILE A 138 -12.34 -16.68 2.05
C ILE A 138 -13.31 -17.38 1.07
N LEU A 139 -12.92 -17.53 -0.20
CA LEU A 139 -13.71 -18.23 -1.20
C LEU A 139 -13.87 -19.71 -0.90
N GLN A 140 -12.93 -20.34 -0.20
CA GLN A 140 -13.01 -21.72 0.28
C GLN A 140 -13.79 -21.87 1.59
N GLY A 141 -14.21 -20.75 2.21
CA GLY A 141 -14.99 -20.73 3.45
C GLY A 141 -14.14 -20.74 4.73
N GLU A 142 -12.83 -20.61 4.63
CA GLU A 142 -11.93 -20.56 5.79
C GLU A 142 -10.73 -19.65 5.54
N LEU A 143 -10.52 -18.66 6.40
CA LEU A 143 -9.30 -17.88 6.45
C LEU A 143 -8.39 -18.39 7.58
N ALA A 144 -7.37 -19.16 7.25
CA ALA A 144 -6.30 -19.52 8.17
C ALA A 144 -5.17 -18.47 8.05
N PHE A 145 -4.89 -17.74 9.15
CA PHE A 145 -3.91 -16.64 9.12
C PHE A 145 -3.24 -16.44 10.48
N PRO A 146 -1.92 -16.07 10.53
CA PRO A 146 -1.14 -16.05 11.76
C PRO A 146 -1.26 -14.70 12.51
N ALA A 147 -2.49 -14.23 12.75
CA ALA A 147 -2.73 -12.95 13.42
C ALA A 147 -3.36 -13.11 14.83
N GLY A 148 -3.69 -14.35 15.28
CA GLY A 148 -4.34 -14.53 16.57
C GLY A 148 -5.57 -13.63 16.73
N ASP A 149 -5.66 -12.95 17.88
CA ASP A 149 -6.71 -11.99 18.22
C ASP A 149 -6.24 -10.53 18.13
N VAL A 150 -5.09 -10.28 17.46
CA VAL A 150 -4.55 -8.94 17.28
C VAL A 150 -5.57 -8.06 16.58
N ARG A 151 -5.69 -6.83 17.06
CA ARG A 151 -6.60 -5.84 16.49
C ARG A 151 -5.84 -4.87 15.61
N GLU A 152 -6.26 -4.78 14.34
CA GLU A 152 -5.71 -3.88 13.35
C GLU A 152 -6.72 -2.80 12.97
N PRO A 153 -6.24 -1.57 12.74
CA PRO A 153 -7.07 -0.49 12.20
C PRO A 153 -7.07 -0.55 10.66
N PHE A 154 -7.67 -1.60 10.07
CA PHE A 154 -7.67 -1.81 8.62
C PHE A 154 -8.00 -0.55 7.84
N VAL A 155 -7.12 -0.17 6.89
CA VAL A 155 -7.29 1.02 6.07
C VAL A 155 -7.82 0.67 4.67
N ASP A 156 -8.78 1.43 4.17
CA ASP A 156 -9.29 1.27 2.80
C ASP A 156 -8.30 1.87 1.79
N ALA A 157 -7.95 1.12 0.74
CA ALA A 157 -7.10 1.61 -0.35
C ALA A 157 -7.73 2.79 -1.12
N GLU A 158 -9.03 3.01 -1.00
CA GLU A 158 -9.70 4.19 -1.53
C GLU A 158 -9.24 5.45 -0.77
N ASP A 159 -9.13 5.40 0.58
CA ASP A 159 -8.57 6.49 1.38
C ASP A 159 -7.10 6.73 1.08
N ILE A 160 -6.32 5.65 0.93
CA ILE A 160 -4.90 5.74 0.54
C ILE A 160 -4.78 6.48 -0.79
N ALA A 161 -5.59 6.11 -1.77
CA ALA A 161 -5.56 6.72 -3.10
C ALA A 161 -5.97 8.20 -3.08
N ASP A 162 -6.96 8.57 -2.26
CA ASP A 162 -7.38 9.95 -2.09
C ASP A 162 -6.26 10.80 -1.48
N VAL A 163 -5.58 10.28 -0.43
CA VAL A 163 -4.44 10.96 0.21
C VAL A 163 -3.27 11.11 -0.75
N VAL A 164 -2.89 10.04 -1.45
CA VAL A 164 -1.80 10.06 -2.43
C VAL A 164 -2.10 11.03 -3.58
N ALA A 165 -3.32 10.99 -4.13
CA ALA A 165 -3.70 11.91 -5.21
C ALA A 165 -3.71 13.38 -4.74
N ALA A 166 -4.12 13.66 -3.50
CA ALA A 166 -4.01 14.99 -2.91
C ALA A 166 -2.54 15.40 -2.76
N ALA A 167 -1.68 14.53 -2.23
CA ALA A 167 -0.26 14.80 -2.04
C ALA A 167 0.50 15.04 -3.36
N LEU A 168 0.10 14.38 -4.43
CA LEU A 168 0.69 14.58 -5.77
C LEU A 168 0.27 15.91 -6.42
N THR A 169 -0.85 16.50 -6.01
CA THR A 169 -1.43 17.67 -6.68
C THR A 169 -1.45 18.95 -5.84
N ASP A 170 -1.28 18.86 -4.53
CA ASP A 170 -1.39 20.00 -3.59
C ASP A 170 -0.12 20.13 -2.74
N GLU A 171 0.48 21.33 -2.74
CA GLU A 171 1.70 21.64 -2.00
C GLU A 171 1.54 21.60 -0.47
N ARG A 172 0.31 21.69 0.06
CA ARG A 172 0.03 21.60 1.50
C ARG A 172 0.50 20.29 2.13
N HIS A 173 0.71 19.26 1.30
CA HIS A 173 1.20 17.95 1.72
C HIS A 173 2.73 17.83 1.70
N ALA A 174 3.44 18.85 1.21
CA ALA A 174 4.91 18.85 1.18
C ALA A 174 5.49 18.74 2.60
N GLY A 175 6.48 17.85 2.77
CA GLY A 175 7.14 17.61 4.04
C GLY A 175 6.27 16.84 5.07
N ARG A 176 5.13 16.27 4.67
CA ARG A 176 4.23 15.57 5.57
C ARG A 176 4.48 14.07 5.61
N ILE A 177 4.23 13.51 6.79
CA ILE A 177 4.13 12.07 7.02
C ILE A 177 2.73 11.82 7.57
N TYR A 178 1.97 10.95 6.90
CA TYR A 178 0.63 10.56 7.29
C TYR A 178 0.61 9.08 7.66
N ASP A 179 0.24 8.78 8.91
CA ASP A 179 -0.06 7.43 9.35
C ASP A 179 -1.56 7.19 9.12
N LEU A 180 -1.90 6.34 8.15
CA LEU A 180 -3.28 6.09 7.73
C LEU A 180 -3.83 4.84 8.39
N THR A 181 -4.97 5.00 9.06
CA THR A 181 -5.75 3.93 9.67
C THR A 181 -7.22 4.04 9.28
N GLY A 182 -7.95 2.94 9.39
CA GLY A 182 -9.39 2.97 9.42
C GLY A 182 -9.92 3.57 10.73
N PRO A 183 -11.26 3.69 10.89
CA PRO A 183 -11.88 4.39 12.02
C PRO A 183 -11.98 3.55 13.30
N ARG A 184 -11.72 2.25 13.23
CA ARG A 184 -11.83 1.33 14.38
C ARG A 184 -10.85 0.18 14.32
N LEU A 185 -10.57 -0.38 15.50
CA LEU A 185 -9.76 -1.59 15.67
C LEU A 185 -10.64 -2.83 15.48
N MET A 186 -10.19 -3.76 14.65
CA MET A 186 -10.87 -5.03 14.38
C MET A 186 -9.86 -6.17 14.39
N SER A 187 -10.26 -7.34 14.91
CA SER A 187 -9.52 -8.56 14.67
C SER A 187 -9.76 -9.09 13.25
N PHE A 188 -8.92 -10.01 12.79
CA PHE A 188 -9.17 -10.72 11.53
C PHE A 188 -10.47 -11.55 11.60
N GLY A 189 -10.82 -12.07 12.78
CA GLY A 189 -12.10 -12.73 13.04
C GLY A 189 -13.29 -11.79 12.89
N ASP A 190 -13.20 -10.54 13.40
CA ASP A 190 -14.21 -9.50 13.20
C ASP A 190 -14.40 -9.18 11.72
N ALA A 191 -13.29 -9.03 10.98
CA ALA A 191 -13.29 -8.75 9.53
C ALA A 191 -13.95 -9.88 8.74
N VAL A 192 -13.61 -11.14 9.02
CA VAL A 192 -14.20 -12.32 8.38
C VAL A 192 -15.71 -12.43 8.71
N THR A 193 -16.11 -12.13 9.94
CA THR A 193 -17.52 -12.09 10.34
C THR A 193 -18.31 -11.06 9.53
N GLU A 194 -17.72 -9.88 9.33
CA GLU A 194 -18.35 -8.82 8.55
C GLU A 194 -18.45 -9.17 7.06
N ILE A 195 -17.39 -9.77 6.49
CA ILE A 195 -17.38 -10.30 5.13
C ILE A 195 -18.49 -11.35 4.97
N SER A 196 -18.59 -12.31 5.90
CA SER A 196 -19.63 -13.35 5.88
C SER A 196 -21.02 -12.76 5.86
N ARG A 197 -21.28 -11.77 6.72
CA ARG A 197 -22.58 -11.10 6.82
C ARG A 197 -22.98 -10.36 5.53
N LEU A 198 -22.01 -9.70 4.87
CA LEU A 198 -22.28 -8.87 3.69
C LEU A 198 -22.27 -9.64 2.37
N SER A 199 -21.48 -10.70 2.28
CA SER A 199 -21.43 -11.56 1.08
C SER A 199 -22.52 -12.63 1.08
N GLY A 200 -23.05 -13.00 2.26
CA GLY A 200 -23.95 -14.15 2.43
C GLY A 200 -23.21 -15.50 2.45
N ARG A 201 -21.87 -15.51 2.40
CA ARG A 201 -21.03 -16.71 2.46
C ARG A 201 -20.64 -16.99 3.92
N SER A 202 -20.74 -18.22 4.34
CA SER A 202 -20.18 -18.63 5.64
C SER A 202 -18.67 -18.77 5.52
N VAL A 203 -17.92 -17.94 6.24
CA VAL A 203 -16.45 -18.00 6.31
C VAL A 203 -16.03 -18.08 7.77
N ARG A 204 -15.11 -18.99 8.08
CA ARG A 204 -14.51 -19.13 9.42
C ARG A 204 -13.12 -18.52 9.45
N TYR A 205 -12.78 -17.79 10.51
CA TYR A 205 -11.41 -17.42 10.82
C TYR A 205 -10.76 -18.50 11.68
N THR A 206 -9.59 -18.97 11.29
CA THR A 206 -8.78 -19.96 12.04
C THR A 206 -7.40 -19.35 12.30
N PRO A 207 -7.10 -18.93 13.54
CA PRO A 207 -5.78 -18.48 13.88
C PRO A 207 -4.80 -19.68 13.83
N VAL A 208 -3.67 -19.48 13.16
CA VAL A 208 -2.60 -20.50 13.04
C VAL A 208 -1.27 -19.94 13.55
N SER A 209 -0.32 -20.82 13.87
CA SER A 209 1.05 -20.39 14.17
C SER A 209 1.77 -19.93 12.91
N GLY A 210 2.83 -19.11 13.07
CA GLY A 210 3.69 -18.71 11.93
C GLY A 210 4.31 -19.93 11.23
N GLU A 211 4.66 -21.00 11.98
CA GLU A 211 5.18 -22.24 11.42
C GLU A 211 4.15 -22.94 10.54
N ALA A 212 2.92 -23.14 11.04
CA ALA A 212 1.83 -23.73 10.26
C ALA A 212 1.52 -22.89 9.02
N TYR A 213 1.56 -21.56 9.14
CA TYR A 213 1.35 -20.69 7.99
C TYR A 213 2.45 -20.81 6.93
N ARG A 214 3.72 -20.95 7.36
CA ARG A 214 4.84 -21.21 6.44
C ARG A 214 4.66 -22.52 5.67
N GLU A 215 4.22 -23.60 6.36
CA GLU A 215 3.91 -24.86 5.71
C GLU A 215 2.78 -24.73 4.68
N MET A 216 1.75 -23.94 4.99
CA MET A 216 0.66 -23.64 4.05
C MET A 216 1.13 -22.87 2.82
N LEU A 217 2.13 -22.02 2.93
CA LEU A 217 2.70 -21.25 1.82
C LEU A 217 3.68 -22.05 0.95
N ALA A 218 4.28 -23.12 1.50
CA ALA A 218 5.34 -23.89 0.83
C ALA A 218 4.98 -24.45 -0.57
N PRO A 219 3.73 -24.85 -0.88
CA PRO A 219 3.34 -25.26 -2.21
C PRO A 219 3.30 -24.13 -3.26
N PHE A 220 3.23 -22.87 -2.80
CA PHE A 220 2.96 -21.70 -3.65
C PHE A 220 4.14 -20.75 -3.76
N LEU A 221 5.06 -20.76 -2.78
CA LEU A 221 6.16 -19.82 -2.67
C LEU A 221 7.49 -20.53 -2.40
N PRO A 222 8.61 -19.99 -2.93
CA PRO A 222 9.95 -20.38 -2.49
C PRO A 222 10.10 -20.22 -0.96
N ALA A 223 10.87 -21.11 -0.34
CA ALA A 223 11.03 -21.16 1.12
C ALA A 223 11.49 -19.82 1.74
N GLU A 224 12.39 -19.09 1.05
CA GLU A 224 12.87 -17.78 1.49
C GLU A 224 11.74 -16.74 1.52
N GLN A 225 10.88 -16.72 0.49
CA GLN A 225 9.75 -15.80 0.43
C GLN A 225 8.68 -16.14 1.47
N ALA A 226 8.40 -17.43 1.69
CA ALA A 226 7.47 -17.86 2.73
C ALA A 226 7.98 -17.47 4.13
N SER A 227 9.28 -17.65 4.42
CA SER A 227 9.90 -17.24 5.67
C SER A 227 9.83 -15.73 5.87
N PHE A 228 10.18 -14.95 4.83
CA PHE A 228 10.07 -13.49 4.88
C PHE A 228 8.65 -13.02 5.22
N LEU A 229 7.62 -13.60 4.59
CA LEU A 229 6.23 -13.23 4.88
C LEU A 229 5.81 -13.56 6.30
N VAL A 230 6.23 -14.72 6.82
CA VAL A 230 5.92 -15.13 8.20
C VAL A 230 6.60 -14.20 9.22
N GLU A 231 7.85 -13.84 8.98
CA GLU A 231 8.59 -12.89 9.82
C GLU A 231 7.95 -11.51 9.77
N LEU A 232 7.59 -11.03 8.58
CA LEU A 232 6.92 -9.75 8.38
C LEU A 232 5.57 -9.71 9.13
N PHE A 233 4.73 -10.73 8.97
CA PHE A 233 3.45 -10.79 9.68
C PHE A 233 3.63 -10.94 11.19
N GLY A 234 4.60 -11.72 11.64
CA GLY A 234 4.92 -11.86 13.07
C GLY A 234 5.33 -10.53 13.71
N MET A 235 6.04 -9.68 12.96
CA MET A 235 6.42 -8.35 13.41
C MET A 235 5.24 -7.36 13.34
N LEU A 236 4.47 -7.34 12.25
CA LEU A 236 3.39 -6.38 12.05
C LEU A 236 2.19 -6.64 12.97
N LEU A 237 1.93 -7.92 13.26
CA LEU A 237 0.74 -8.38 13.97
C LEU A 237 1.05 -8.83 15.41
N ASP A 238 2.00 -8.18 16.07
CA ASP A 238 2.33 -8.38 17.49
C ASP A 238 1.52 -7.48 18.44
N GLY A 239 0.67 -6.63 17.89
CA GLY A 239 -0.21 -5.71 18.63
C GLY A 239 0.33 -4.29 18.78
N HIS A 240 1.60 -3.99 18.43
CA HIS A 240 2.15 -2.63 18.55
C HIS A 240 1.43 -1.62 17.64
N ASN A 241 0.79 -2.09 16.57
CA ASN A 241 0.00 -1.29 15.64
C ASN A 241 -1.48 -1.11 16.04
N SER A 242 -1.91 -1.67 17.17
CA SER A 242 -3.30 -1.63 17.65
C SER A 242 -3.69 -0.25 18.21
N LEU A 243 -3.54 0.80 17.40
CA LEU A 243 -3.97 2.16 17.73
C LEU A 243 -4.45 2.92 16.50
N LEU A 244 -5.40 3.83 16.70
CA LEU A 244 -5.96 4.70 15.66
C LEU A 244 -5.09 5.95 15.48
N THR A 245 -5.09 6.48 14.26
CA THR A 245 -4.45 7.75 13.92
C THR A 245 -5.40 8.64 13.14
N ASP A 246 -5.09 9.92 13.07
CA ASP A 246 -5.87 10.96 12.39
C ASP A 246 -5.36 11.26 10.96
N GLY A 247 -4.48 10.43 10.42
CA GLY A 247 -3.78 10.70 9.16
C GLY A 247 -4.70 10.97 7.97
N VAL A 248 -5.79 10.22 7.82
CA VAL A 248 -6.79 10.46 6.76
C VAL A 248 -7.49 11.81 6.98
N GLU A 249 -7.93 12.10 8.21
CA GLU A 249 -8.62 13.35 8.53
C GLU A 249 -7.71 14.56 8.34
N ARG A 250 -6.47 14.49 8.78
CA ARG A 250 -5.46 15.55 8.56
C ARG A 250 -5.16 15.79 7.10
N ALA A 251 -5.14 14.73 6.28
CA ALA A 251 -4.85 14.85 4.86
C ALA A 251 -6.06 15.34 4.05
N LEU A 252 -7.27 14.87 4.36
CA LEU A 252 -8.45 15.02 3.51
C LEU A 252 -9.58 15.85 4.12
N GLY A 253 -9.51 16.20 5.42
CA GLY A 253 -10.57 16.90 6.13
C GLY A 253 -11.85 16.08 6.36
N ARG A 254 -11.77 14.75 6.19
CA ARG A 254 -12.87 13.82 6.43
C ARG A 254 -12.40 12.57 7.19
N LYS A 255 -13.32 11.88 7.82
CA LYS A 255 -13.03 10.60 8.47
C LYS A 255 -12.65 9.52 7.45
N PRO A 256 -11.83 8.52 7.86
CA PRO A 256 -11.56 7.36 7.03
C PRO A 256 -12.83 6.53 6.80
N ARG A 257 -12.85 5.79 5.69
CA ARG A 257 -13.90 4.82 5.36
C ARG A 257 -13.88 3.67 6.37
N ASP A 258 -15.07 3.20 6.73
CA ASP A 258 -15.20 2.03 7.60
C ASP A 258 -15.05 0.72 6.82
N PHE A 259 -14.53 -0.33 7.49
CA PHE A 259 -14.39 -1.66 6.89
C PHE A 259 -15.72 -2.19 6.31
N SER A 260 -16.84 -1.84 6.91
CA SER A 260 -18.18 -2.24 6.41
C SER A 260 -18.55 -1.59 5.08
N GLU A 261 -18.05 -0.39 4.80
CA GLU A 261 -18.24 0.25 3.49
C GLU A 261 -17.43 -0.48 2.43
N TYR A 262 -16.15 -0.72 2.70
CA TYR A 262 -15.30 -1.55 1.86
C TYR A 262 -15.92 -2.94 1.59
N ALA A 263 -16.32 -3.65 2.66
CA ALA A 263 -16.84 -5.00 2.54
C ALA A 263 -18.17 -5.07 1.76
N ARG A 264 -18.98 -4.02 1.82
CA ARG A 264 -20.20 -3.90 1.00
C ARG A 264 -19.85 -3.73 -0.47
N ASP A 265 -18.92 -2.85 -0.78
CA ASP A 265 -18.48 -2.57 -2.16
C ASP A 265 -17.80 -3.79 -2.79
N ALA A 266 -17.03 -4.55 -2.00
CA ALA A 266 -16.32 -5.75 -2.43
C ALA A 266 -17.15 -7.05 -2.35
N ALA A 267 -18.40 -7.00 -1.86
CA ALA A 267 -19.20 -8.21 -1.55
C ALA A 267 -19.37 -9.19 -2.73
N SER A 268 -19.37 -8.69 -3.96
CA SER A 268 -19.45 -9.53 -5.16
C SER A 268 -18.23 -10.42 -5.39
N VAL A 269 -17.06 -10.06 -4.84
CA VAL A 269 -15.82 -10.85 -4.95
C VAL A 269 -15.94 -12.17 -4.20
N TRP A 270 -16.74 -12.20 -3.12
CA TRP A 270 -16.86 -13.36 -2.24
C TRP A 270 -18.14 -14.17 -2.42
N ARG A 271 -18.98 -13.85 -3.42
CA ARG A 271 -20.24 -14.57 -3.75
C ARG A 271 -20.03 -15.80 -4.61
#